data_84750c63458def2244ce3e5f43af8e1d
#
_entry.id   84750c63458def2244ce3e5f43af8e1d
#
_cell.length_a   1.000
_cell.length_b   1.000
_cell.length_c   1.000
_cell.angle_alpha   90.00
_cell.angle_beta   90.00
_cell.angle_gamma   90.00
#
_symmetry.space_group_name_H-M   'P 1'
#
loop_
_entity.id
_entity.type
_entity.pdbx_description
1 polymer ?
#
loop_
_entity_poly.entity_id
_entity_poly.type
_entity_poly.pdbx_seq_one_letter_code
_entity_poly.pdbx_strand_id
1 'polypeptide(L)'
;MTTIGLVLSAGGTSGAAHHAGVLAALEEATGWDARSADLLVGTSAGASTAATLRAGLSATDHAAYYNKTPLSAQGQAISDRVTTRLDLPENPPPPTNRRPANPTLLVRGIFGRGRPRPVVSLT
;
A
#
# COMPACT_ATOMS: atom_id res chain seq x y z
N MET A 1 -28.28 3.09 7.71
CA MET A 1 -26.92 3.66 7.70
C MET A 1 -26.12 2.95 6.62
N THR A 2 -25.41 3.67 5.77
CA THR A 2 -24.57 3.07 4.75
C THR A 2 -23.18 2.83 5.35
N THR A 3 -22.70 1.57 5.32
CA THR A 3 -21.35 1.20 5.74
C THR A 3 -20.46 1.20 4.52
N ILE A 4 -19.31 1.86 4.60
CA ILE A 4 -18.36 1.97 3.49
C ILE A 4 -17.08 1.20 3.85
N GLY A 5 -16.77 0.19 3.04
CA GLY A 5 -15.51 -0.53 3.08
C GLY A 5 -14.59 -0.09 1.95
N LEU A 6 -13.33 0.19 2.24
CA LEU A 6 -12.30 0.56 1.27
C LEU A 6 -11.25 -0.54 1.18
N VAL A 7 -11.06 -1.09 -0.02
CA VAL A 7 -10.06 -2.13 -0.31
C VAL A 7 -8.96 -1.54 -1.18
N LEU A 8 -7.72 -1.60 -0.68
CA LEU A 8 -6.54 -1.01 -1.31
C LEU A 8 -5.55 -2.12 -1.71
N SER A 9 -5.26 -2.22 -3.00
CA SER A 9 -4.41 -3.27 -3.57
C SER A 9 -2.91 -3.05 -3.31
N ALA A 10 -2.13 -4.09 -3.52
CA ALA A 10 -0.68 -3.97 -3.66
C ALA A 10 -0.33 -3.21 -4.94
N GLY A 11 0.92 -2.71 -5.02
CA GLY A 11 1.40 -2.03 -6.24
C GLY A 11 2.70 -1.25 -6.06
N GLY A 12 3.39 -1.42 -4.93
CA GLY A 12 4.62 -0.67 -4.64
C GLY A 12 4.38 0.85 -4.66
N THR A 13 5.39 1.62 -4.99
CA THR A 13 5.31 3.08 -5.04
C THR A 13 4.27 3.58 -6.05
N SER A 14 4.20 2.94 -7.22
CA SER A 14 3.20 3.30 -8.25
C SER A 14 1.77 3.03 -7.79
N GLY A 15 1.53 1.91 -7.10
CA GLY A 15 0.23 1.61 -6.51
C GLY A 15 -0.17 2.60 -5.44
N ALA A 16 0.76 2.99 -4.57
CA ALA A 16 0.50 3.99 -3.55
C ALA A 16 0.18 5.38 -4.15
N ALA A 17 0.90 5.80 -5.19
CA ALA A 17 0.60 7.03 -5.91
C ALA A 17 -0.78 6.97 -6.61
N HIS A 18 -1.14 5.81 -7.19
CA HIS A 18 -2.46 5.59 -7.76
C HIS A 18 -3.57 5.71 -6.70
N HIS A 19 -3.41 5.05 -5.54
CA HIS A 19 -4.35 5.19 -4.43
C HIS A 19 -4.53 6.66 -4.02
N ALA A 20 -3.42 7.39 -3.88
CA ALA A 20 -3.45 8.80 -3.51
C ALA A 20 -4.26 9.65 -4.50
N GLY A 21 -4.01 9.48 -5.80
CA GLY A 21 -4.73 10.21 -6.85
C GLY A 21 -6.21 9.86 -6.91
N VAL A 22 -6.56 8.57 -6.84
CA VAL A 22 -7.95 8.12 -6.87
C VAL A 22 -8.73 8.59 -5.65
N LEU A 23 -8.14 8.50 -4.45
CA LEU A 23 -8.81 8.93 -3.22
C LEU A 23 -9.00 10.45 -3.17
N ALA A 24 -8.01 11.22 -3.63
CA ALA A 24 -8.15 12.68 -3.72
C ALA A 24 -9.24 13.09 -4.73
N ALA A 25 -9.28 12.45 -5.90
CA ALA A 25 -10.33 12.70 -6.90
C ALA A 25 -11.72 12.30 -6.39
N LEU A 26 -11.82 11.21 -5.64
CA LEU A 26 -13.07 10.76 -5.03
C LEU A 26 -13.55 11.75 -3.98
N GLU A 27 -12.66 12.23 -3.11
CA GLU A 27 -12.97 13.26 -2.10
C GLU A 27 -13.43 14.55 -2.78
N GLU A 28 -12.74 15.00 -3.84
CA GLU A 28 -13.11 16.20 -4.61
C GLU A 28 -14.50 16.04 -5.26
N ALA A 29 -14.78 14.90 -5.87
CA ALA A 29 -16.02 14.67 -6.61
C ALA A 29 -17.25 14.47 -5.70
N THR A 30 -17.06 13.90 -4.52
CA THR A 30 -18.18 13.46 -3.65
C THR A 30 -18.23 14.14 -2.29
N GLY A 31 -17.17 14.81 -1.88
CA GLY A 31 -17.00 15.30 -0.50
C GLY A 31 -16.80 14.21 0.54
N TRP A 32 -16.65 12.93 0.13
CA TRP A 32 -16.43 11.83 1.05
C TRP A 32 -14.96 11.73 1.46
N ASP A 33 -14.72 11.74 2.75
CA ASP A 33 -13.39 11.59 3.33
C ASP A 33 -13.03 10.12 3.53
N ALA A 34 -11.99 9.66 2.86
CA ALA A 34 -11.54 8.26 2.93
C ALA A 34 -11.14 7.81 4.36
N ARG A 35 -10.81 8.75 5.24
CA ARG A 35 -10.53 8.48 6.66
C ARG A 35 -11.76 8.02 7.43
N SER A 36 -12.96 8.37 6.94
CA SER A 36 -14.25 8.00 7.54
C SER A 36 -14.73 6.61 7.14
N ALA A 37 -14.02 5.88 6.28
CA ALA A 37 -14.39 4.51 5.91
C ALA A 37 -14.53 3.62 7.16
N ASP A 38 -15.62 2.84 7.26
CA ASP A 38 -15.86 1.95 8.38
C ASP A 38 -14.85 0.81 8.44
N LEU A 39 -14.45 0.31 7.28
CA LEU A 39 -13.46 -0.77 7.13
C LEU A 39 -12.40 -0.38 6.11
N LEU A 40 -11.13 -0.59 6.46
CA LEU A 40 -10.00 -0.48 5.56
C LEU A 40 -9.29 -1.82 5.46
N VAL A 41 -9.16 -2.32 4.23
CA VAL A 41 -8.38 -3.53 3.93
C VAL A 41 -7.29 -3.16 2.95
N GLY A 42 -6.05 -3.48 3.27
CA GLY A 42 -4.92 -3.13 2.41
C GLY A 42 -3.87 -4.22 2.32
N THR A 43 -3.23 -4.34 1.16
CA THR A 43 -2.10 -5.24 0.93
C THR A 43 -0.89 -4.44 0.47
N SER A 44 0.29 -4.62 1.10
CA SER A 44 1.54 -3.92 0.71
C SER A 44 1.33 -2.39 0.67
N ALA A 45 1.49 -1.75 -0.49
CA ALA A 45 1.21 -0.32 -0.68
C ALA A 45 -0.16 0.10 -0.13
N GLY A 46 -1.19 -0.72 -0.35
CA GLY A 46 -2.52 -0.47 0.18
C GLY A 46 -2.59 -0.53 1.71
N ALA A 47 -1.82 -1.42 2.34
CA ALA A 47 -1.73 -1.47 3.80
C ALA A 47 -1.08 -0.20 4.36
N SER A 48 -0.02 0.30 3.71
CA SER A 48 0.61 1.57 4.09
C SER A 48 -0.35 2.75 3.93
N THR A 49 -1.06 2.82 2.81
CA THR A 49 -2.08 3.85 2.56
C THR A 49 -3.20 3.77 3.61
N ALA A 50 -3.72 2.58 3.92
CA ALA A 50 -4.73 2.39 4.94
C ALA A 50 -4.26 2.85 6.33
N ALA A 51 -3.02 2.51 6.69
CA ALA A 51 -2.43 2.90 7.98
C ALA A 51 -2.28 4.43 8.10
N THR A 52 -1.82 5.10 7.05
CA THR A 52 -1.65 6.56 7.06
C THR A 52 -2.99 7.30 7.04
N LEU A 53 -4.02 6.80 6.34
CA LEU A 53 -5.39 7.30 6.45
C LEU A 53 -5.90 7.20 7.89
N ARG A 54 -5.71 6.05 8.56
CA ARG A 54 -6.09 5.88 9.98
C ARG A 54 -5.27 6.75 10.94
N ALA A 55 -4.03 7.10 10.58
CA ALA A 55 -3.23 8.07 11.31
C ALA A 55 -3.73 9.53 11.14
N GLY A 56 -4.67 9.76 10.21
CA GLY A 56 -5.30 11.05 9.97
C GLY A 56 -4.81 11.80 8.72
N LEU A 57 -3.91 11.21 7.93
CA LEU A 57 -3.45 11.82 6.69
C LEU A 57 -4.60 11.87 5.67
N SER A 58 -4.94 13.06 5.17
CA SER A 58 -6.01 13.23 4.19
C SER A 58 -5.64 12.67 2.81
N ALA A 59 -6.63 12.38 1.97
CA ALA A 59 -6.38 11.97 0.60
C ALA A 59 -5.65 13.05 -0.20
N THR A 60 -5.96 14.32 0.06
CA THR A 60 -5.28 15.48 -0.54
C THR A 60 -3.81 15.53 -0.13
N ASP A 61 -3.48 15.30 1.15
CA ASP A 61 -2.08 15.25 1.62
C ASP A 61 -1.33 14.04 1.04
N HIS A 62 -2.00 12.89 0.89
CA HIS A 62 -1.42 11.76 0.17
C HIS A 62 -1.05 12.12 -1.27
N ALA A 63 -1.95 12.79 -2.00
CA ALA A 63 -1.69 13.23 -3.36
C ALA A 63 -0.55 14.28 -3.40
N ALA A 64 -0.53 15.23 -2.46
CA ALA A 64 0.52 16.22 -2.32
C ALA A 64 1.90 15.56 -2.11
N TYR A 65 1.99 14.54 -1.26
CA TYR A 65 3.22 13.79 -1.02
C TYR A 65 3.81 13.20 -2.31
N TYR A 66 3.00 12.52 -3.12
CA TYR A 66 3.46 11.91 -4.37
C TYR A 66 3.74 12.94 -5.47
N ASN A 67 3.01 14.05 -5.48
CA ASN A 67 3.23 15.17 -6.41
C ASN A 67 4.38 16.08 -5.97
N LYS A 68 5.02 15.83 -4.82
CA LYS A 68 6.08 16.66 -4.24
C LYS A 68 5.64 18.11 -4.04
N THR A 69 4.38 18.30 -3.69
CA THR A 69 3.83 19.61 -3.29
C THR A 69 3.73 19.69 -1.76
N PRO A 70 3.68 20.90 -1.20
CA PRO A 70 3.56 21.06 0.25
C PRO A 70 2.32 20.36 0.82
N LEU A 71 2.51 19.67 1.93
CA LEU A 71 1.41 19.09 2.71
C LEU A 71 0.73 20.19 3.53
N SER A 72 -0.50 19.92 3.97
CA SER A 72 -1.14 20.73 5.00
C SER A 72 -0.31 20.70 6.30
N ALA A 73 -0.53 21.66 7.20
CA ALA A 73 0.15 21.66 8.49
C ALA A 73 -0.13 20.38 9.30
N GLN A 74 -1.36 19.85 9.20
CA GLN A 74 -1.74 18.59 9.83
C GLN A 74 -1.04 17.41 9.14
N GLY A 75 -1.00 17.37 7.81
CA GLY A 75 -0.34 16.33 7.03
C GLY A 75 1.14 16.28 7.32
N GLN A 76 1.80 17.43 7.43
CA GLN A 76 3.21 17.52 7.80
C GLN A 76 3.47 16.94 9.20
N ALA A 77 2.66 17.31 10.19
CA ALA A 77 2.80 16.80 11.55
C ALA A 77 2.62 15.27 11.64
N ILE A 78 1.74 14.70 10.82
CA ILE A 78 1.54 13.25 10.74
C ILE A 78 2.73 12.58 10.05
N SER A 79 3.18 13.14 8.92
CA SER A 79 4.34 12.66 8.18
C SER A 79 5.59 12.61 9.07
N ASP A 80 5.85 13.66 9.83
CA ASP A 80 6.99 13.74 10.73
C ASP A 80 6.93 12.65 11.82
N ARG A 81 5.75 12.40 12.40
CA ARG A 81 5.57 11.32 13.39
C ARG A 81 5.82 9.93 12.80
N VAL A 82 5.37 9.68 11.60
CA VAL A 82 5.56 8.39 10.92
C VAL A 82 7.05 8.19 10.61
N THR A 83 7.72 9.22 10.12
CA THR A 83 9.14 9.17 9.76
C THR A 83 10.03 9.02 11.00
N THR A 84 9.74 9.74 12.08
CA THR A 84 10.54 9.71 13.32
C THR A 84 10.45 8.36 14.05
N ARG A 85 9.37 7.60 13.87
CA ARG A 85 9.20 6.27 14.49
C ARG A 85 9.87 5.12 13.75
N LEU A 86 10.37 5.35 12.56
CA LEU A 86 11.05 4.35 11.74
C LEU A 86 12.56 4.39 11.97
N ASP A 87 13.02 4.26 13.23
CA ASP A 87 14.34 3.67 13.50
C ASP A 87 14.29 2.20 13.06
N LEU A 88 14.26 2.00 11.76
CA LEU A 88 14.44 0.66 11.22
C LEU A 88 15.85 0.23 11.58
N PRO A 89 16.03 -0.93 12.21
CA PRO A 89 17.37 -1.46 12.43
C PRO A 89 18.07 -1.52 11.08
N GLU A 90 19.34 -1.11 11.08
CA GLU A 90 20.20 -1.18 9.89
C GLU A 90 19.98 -2.52 9.19
N ASN A 91 19.66 -2.49 7.90
CA ASN A 91 19.35 -3.69 7.15
C ASN A 91 20.44 -4.74 7.43
N PRO A 92 20.07 -5.95 7.88
CA PRO A 92 21.08 -6.98 8.10
C PRO A 92 21.88 -7.15 6.82
N PRO A 93 23.22 -7.31 6.92
CA PRO A 93 24.04 -7.48 5.74
C PRO A 93 23.48 -8.61 4.87
N PRO A 94 23.50 -8.49 3.55
CA PRO A 94 22.95 -9.50 2.67
C PRO A 94 23.58 -10.85 3.05
N PRO A 95 22.79 -11.94 3.11
CA PRO A 95 23.30 -13.24 3.51
C PRO A 95 24.49 -13.61 2.62
N THR A 96 25.65 -13.84 3.24
CA THR A 96 26.91 -14.19 2.55
C THR A 96 26.79 -15.52 1.81
N ASN A 97 25.76 -16.31 2.11
CA ASN A 97 25.48 -17.59 1.47
C ASN A 97 24.33 -17.43 0.45
N ARG A 98 24.58 -16.72 -0.63
CA ARG A 98 23.69 -16.72 -1.79
C ARG A 98 23.72 -18.11 -2.42
N ARG A 99 22.81 -18.98 -2.01
CA ARG A 99 22.54 -20.19 -2.80
C ARG A 99 22.12 -19.72 -4.19
N PRO A 100 22.82 -20.18 -5.26
CA PRO A 100 22.38 -19.85 -6.60
C PRO A 100 20.92 -20.27 -6.75
N ALA A 101 20.10 -19.40 -7.31
CA ALA A 101 18.70 -19.71 -7.57
C ALA A 101 18.65 -21.03 -8.33
N ASN A 102 17.88 -21.99 -7.83
CA ASN A 102 17.78 -23.30 -8.47
C ASN A 102 17.35 -23.10 -9.93
N PRO A 103 18.20 -23.42 -10.92
CA PRO A 103 17.91 -23.15 -12.33
C PRO A 103 16.59 -23.80 -12.79
N THR A 104 16.21 -24.92 -12.16
CA THR A 104 14.91 -25.57 -12.41
C THR A 104 13.72 -24.72 -12.02
N LEU A 105 13.82 -23.87 -10.98
CA LEU A 105 12.75 -22.94 -10.60
C LEU A 105 12.64 -21.79 -11.59
N LEU A 106 13.77 -21.32 -12.12
CA LEU A 106 13.81 -20.28 -13.15
C LEU A 106 13.18 -20.78 -14.45
N VAL A 107 13.56 -21.99 -14.89
CA VAL A 107 12.98 -22.64 -16.08
C VAL A 107 11.48 -22.90 -15.89
N ARG A 108 11.05 -23.36 -14.71
CA ARG A 108 9.63 -23.53 -14.38
C ARG A 108 8.87 -22.20 -14.34
N GLY A 109 9.50 -21.11 -13.89
CA GLY A 109 8.89 -19.76 -13.88
C GLY A 109 8.71 -19.20 -15.29
N ILE A 110 9.66 -19.45 -16.20
CA ILE A 110 9.64 -18.94 -17.58
C ILE A 110 8.77 -19.83 -18.50
N PHE A 111 8.86 -21.15 -18.36
CA PHE A 111 8.20 -22.12 -19.25
C PHE A 111 7.06 -22.89 -18.61
N GLY A 112 6.90 -22.80 -17.30
CA GLY A 112 5.80 -23.44 -16.57
C GLY A 112 4.50 -22.68 -16.80
N ARG A 113 3.68 -23.12 -17.76
CA ARG A 113 2.28 -22.78 -17.78
C ARG A 113 1.67 -23.23 -16.47
N GLY A 114 1.41 -22.28 -15.56
CA GLY A 114 0.76 -22.55 -14.31
C GLY A 114 -0.60 -23.22 -14.57
N ARG A 115 -0.68 -24.51 -14.41
CA ARG A 115 -1.97 -25.18 -14.30
C ARG A 115 -2.60 -24.68 -13.00
N PRO A 116 -3.78 -24.07 -13.04
CA PRO A 116 -4.49 -23.74 -11.81
C PRO A 116 -4.69 -25.05 -11.03
N ARG A 117 -4.22 -25.07 -9.78
CA ARG A 117 -4.55 -26.19 -8.88
C ARG A 117 -6.06 -26.21 -8.70
N PRO A 118 -6.73 -27.35 -8.87
CA PRO A 118 -8.13 -27.43 -8.55
C PRO A 118 -8.33 -27.07 -7.08
N VAL A 119 -9.20 -26.10 -6.81
CA VAL A 119 -9.64 -25.80 -5.46
C VAL A 119 -10.42 -27.02 -5.01
N VAL A 120 -9.86 -27.81 -4.09
CA VAL A 120 -10.60 -28.90 -3.45
C VAL A 120 -11.63 -28.23 -2.54
N SER A 121 -12.88 -28.22 -2.99
CA SER A 121 -14.02 -27.87 -2.14
C SER A 121 -14.17 -28.96 -1.09
N LEU A 122 -13.86 -28.64 0.15
CA LEU A 122 -14.23 -29.47 1.29
C LEU A 122 -15.71 -29.22 1.56
N THR A 123 -16.55 -30.17 1.16
CA THR A 123 -17.95 -30.31 1.63
C THR A 123 -17.97 -30.87 3.04
#